data_eb89990a31dc50e48b604aabe54d279e
#
_entry.id   eb89990a31dc50e48b604aabe54d279e
#
_cell.length_a   1.000
_cell.length_b   1.000
_cell.length_c   1.000
_cell.angle_alpha   90.00
_cell.angle_beta   90.00
_cell.angle_gamma   90.00
#
_symmetry.space_group_name_H-M   'P 1'
#
loop_
_entity.id
_entity.type
_entity.pdbx_description
1 polymer ?
#
loop_
_entity_poly.entity_id
_entity_poly.type
_entity_poly.pdbx_seq_one_letter_code
_entity_poly.pdbx_strand_id
1 'polypeptide(L)'
;EMCIRDRYKAEGRKPTVRFRVPADQQILVRDMVRGDVVFDSNGIGDFVIVKSDGIPTYNYAVVIDDALMKISHVIRAEEHLSNTPRQCLIYDALGFTQPTFGHISLILGKDRTKMSKRHGATSVDQYRQLGYLPEGIDNFLALLGWAPNSEQEIFSMEELIQAFSMEHVAKNPAVFEIDKLNWINQHYMRQLDEEAFFAAAKPHMVAAGYMTGDECGEKLEWLKRVVATAKEHVAFAAQIPECVAMYFSDEFEFENAEAAAVLQEESVPTVMNMLFEELPKLEVLDGPAVKAAFKAIQKATKLGGKAVFMPIRVALTGNQHGPELAEMVPLLGLERTEARIRASLAKAGITL
;
A
#
# COMPACT_ATOMS: atom_id res chain seq x y z
N GLU A 1 5.93 60.46 9.51
CA GLU A 1 5.52 59.08 9.94
C GLU A 1 5.46 58.95 11.48
N MET A 2 6.37 59.55 12.23
CA MET A 2 6.33 59.48 13.70
C MET A 2 5.00 60.03 14.27
N CYS A 3 4.51 61.16 13.80
CA CYS A 3 3.23 61.70 14.25
C CYS A 3 2.04 60.83 13.96
N ILE A 4 2.01 60.11 12.82
CA ILE A 4 0.95 59.17 12.46
C ILE A 4 0.98 57.93 13.40
N ARG A 5 2.14 57.39 13.65
CA ARG A 5 2.34 56.29 14.59
C ARG A 5 1.88 56.61 16.00
N ASP A 6 2.27 57.80 16.51
CA ASP A 6 1.93 58.21 17.86
C ASP A 6 0.43 58.52 18.01
N ARG A 7 -0.23 59.06 16.97
CA ARG A 7 -1.67 59.18 16.92
C ARG A 7 -2.38 57.82 16.99
N TYR A 8 -1.98 56.84 16.18
CA TYR A 8 -2.57 55.51 16.23
C TYR A 8 -2.32 54.80 17.56
N LYS A 9 -1.18 55.04 18.19
CA LYS A 9 -0.87 54.51 19.53
C LYS A 9 -1.79 55.13 20.59
N ALA A 10 -2.06 56.44 20.50
CA ALA A 10 -3.01 57.13 21.36
C ALA A 10 -4.48 56.62 21.12
N GLU A 11 -4.83 56.22 19.90
CA GLU A 11 -6.08 55.59 19.57
C GLU A 11 -6.21 54.13 20.04
N GLY A 12 -5.17 53.58 20.71
CA GLY A 12 -5.15 52.20 21.20
C GLY A 12 -4.97 51.13 20.11
N ARG A 13 -4.59 51.51 18.89
CA ARG A 13 -4.33 50.54 17.82
C ARG A 13 -3.05 49.74 18.11
N LYS A 14 -3.17 48.43 18.02
CA LYS A 14 -2.02 47.52 18.20
C LYS A 14 -1.20 47.51 16.89
N PRO A 15 0.14 47.73 16.97
CA PRO A 15 1.01 47.67 15.78
C PRO A 15 1.28 46.23 15.35
N THR A 16 1.61 46.05 14.10
CA THR A 16 2.29 44.86 13.58
C THR A 16 3.80 45.08 13.57
N VAL A 17 4.58 44.02 13.73
CA VAL A 17 6.03 44.07 13.51
C VAL A 17 6.33 43.55 12.13
N ARG A 18 7.01 44.33 11.33
CA ARG A 18 7.39 44.01 9.95
C ARG A 18 8.91 43.88 9.85
N PHE A 19 9.36 42.81 9.21
CA PHE A 19 10.78 42.66 8.88
C PHE A 19 11.08 43.51 7.64
N ARG A 20 12.13 44.36 7.75
CA ARG A 20 12.62 45.13 6.62
C ARG A 20 13.65 44.29 5.87
N VAL A 21 13.34 43.94 4.63
CA VAL A 21 14.23 43.18 3.77
C VAL A 21 15.33 44.11 3.22
N PRO A 22 16.62 43.75 3.35
CA PRO A 22 17.70 44.49 2.73
C PRO A 22 17.53 44.52 1.21
N ALA A 23 17.63 45.69 0.59
CA ALA A 23 17.56 45.84 -0.86
C ALA A 23 18.86 45.40 -1.54
N ASP A 24 18.72 45.04 -2.83
CA ASP A 24 19.85 44.76 -3.72
C ASP A 24 20.81 43.63 -3.26
N GLN A 25 20.27 42.64 -2.58
CA GLN A 25 21.04 41.49 -2.09
C GLN A 25 20.60 40.17 -2.77
N GLN A 26 21.58 39.30 -2.95
CA GLN A 26 21.34 37.91 -3.37
C GLN A 26 21.33 37.02 -2.12
N ILE A 27 20.24 36.27 -1.93
CA ILE A 27 20.08 35.35 -0.82
C ILE A 27 20.32 33.94 -1.35
N LEU A 28 21.44 33.34 -0.95
CA LEU A 28 21.83 32.01 -1.32
C LEU A 28 21.22 30.97 -0.34
N VAL A 29 20.38 30.10 -0.83
CA VAL A 29 19.88 28.93 -0.11
C VAL A 29 20.65 27.71 -0.62
N ARG A 30 21.49 27.12 0.25
CA ARG A 30 22.17 25.86 -0.04
C ARG A 30 21.27 24.71 0.34
N ASP A 31 20.76 24.02 -0.67
CA ASP A 31 19.78 22.97 -0.49
C ASP A 31 20.37 21.60 -0.81
N MET A 32 20.18 20.62 0.10
CA MET A 32 20.73 19.26 -0.06
C MET A 32 20.23 18.55 -1.29
N VAL A 33 19.00 18.85 -1.75
CA VAL A 33 18.35 18.20 -2.89
C VAL A 33 18.45 19.06 -4.14
N ARG A 34 18.13 20.37 -4.02
CA ARG A 34 18.04 21.30 -5.15
C ARG A 34 19.40 21.90 -5.56
N GLY A 35 20.40 21.82 -4.67
CA GLY A 35 21.66 22.52 -4.82
C GLY A 35 21.53 24.00 -4.45
N ASP A 36 22.38 24.83 -5.00
CA ASP A 36 22.40 26.26 -4.73
C ASP A 36 21.24 26.97 -5.45
N VAL A 37 20.34 27.57 -4.66
CA VAL A 37 19.21 28.37 -5.17
C VAL A 37 19.38 29.81 -4.72
N VAL A 38 19.39 30.73 -5.68
CA VAL A 38 19.62 32.18 -5.44
C VAL A 38 18.32 32.94 -5.58
N PHE A 39 18.00 33.77 -4.58
CA PHE A 39 16.82 34.65 -4.56
C PHE A 39 17.23 36.11 -4.53
N ASP A 40 16.56 36.94 -5.32
CA ASP A 40 16.71 38.39 -5.25
C ASP A 40 15.86 38.95 -4.08
N SER A 41 16.48 39.67 -3.17
CA SER A 41 15.82 40.30 -2.02
C SER A 41 14.73 41.30 -2.43
N ASN A 42 14.89 41.99 -3.57
CA ASN A 42 13.92 42.94 -4.08
C ASN A 42 12.58 42.25 -4.47
N GLY A 43 12.63 40.98 -4.85
CA GLY A 43 11.44 40.14 -5.13
C GLY A 43 10.70 39.66 -3.89
N ILE A 44 11.33 39.71 -2.70
CA ILE A 44 10.75 39.21 -1.45
C ILE A 44 9.86 40.28 -0.80
N GLY A 45 10.34 41.53 -0.73
CA GLY A 45 9.67 42.64 -0.09
C GLY A 45 9.54 42.51 1.43
N ASP A 46 9.21 43.60 2.08
CA ASP A 46 9.00 43.63 3.54
C ASP A 46 7.80 42.79 3.95
N PHE A 47 7.91 41.99 5.01
CA PHE A 47 6.85 41.07 5.44
C PHE A 47 6.58 41.13 6.95
N VAL A 48 5.34 40.85 7.36
CA VAL A 48 4.94 40.86 8.78
C VAL A 48 5.51 39.62 9.48
N ILE A 49 6.17 39.84 10.63
CA ILE A 49 6.69 38.77 11.50
C ILE A 49 5.86 38.59 12.77
N VAL A 50 5.24 39.68 13.31
CA VAL A 50 4.29 39.58 14.43
C VAL A 50 3.03 40.36 14.08
N LYS A 51 1.87 39.70 14.20
CA LYS A 51 0.55 40.27 13.95
C LYS A 51 0.14 41.25 15.06
N SER A 52 -0.90 42.06 14.82
CA SER A 52 -1.43 43.02 15.80
C SER A 52 -1.98 42.38 17.08
N ASP A 53 -2.33 41.11 17.06
CA ASP A 53 -2.74 40.32 18.22
C ASP A 53 -1.56 39.78 19.04
N GLY A 54 -0.33 40.03 18.58
CA GLY A 54 0.91 39.57 19.22
C GLY A 54 1.34 38.17 18.77
N ILE A 55 0.57 37.50 17.89
CA ILE A 55 0.90 36.17 17.41
C ILE A 55 1.95 36.25 16.30
N PRO A 56 3.06 35.49 16.37
CA PRO A 56 4.03 35.43 15.31
C PRO A 56 3.46 34.83 14.02
N THR A 57 4.00 35.24 12.88
CA THR A 57 3.71 34.57 11.60
C THR A 57 4.57 33.31 11.45
N TYR A 58 4.17 32.43 10.55
CA TYR A 58 4.82 31.14 10.30
C TYR A 58 6.34 31.27 10.15
N ASN A 59 6.82 32.13 9.24
CA ASN A 59 8.26 32.26 8.98
C ASN A 59 9.09 32.74 10.19
N TYR A 60 8.49 33.53 11.08
CA TYR A 60 9.16 33.97 12.30
C TYR A 60 9.12 32.88 13.38
N ALA A 61 7.96 32.27 13.60
CA ALA A 61 7.78 31.24 14.62
C ALA A 61 8.70 30.04 14.36
N VAL A 62 8.73 29.54 13.12
CA VAL A 62 9.54 28.36 12.79
C VAL A 62 11.05 28.61 12.97
N VAL A 63 11.54 29.82 12.65
CA VAL A 63 12.96 30.17 12.87
C VAL A 63 13.32 30.17 14.34
N ILE A 64 12.46 30.74 15.20
CA ILE A 64 12.67 30.74 16.65
C ILE A 64 12.66 29.32 17.22
N ASP A 65 11.67 28.52 16.83
CA ASP A 65 11.53 27.16 17.31
C ASP A 65 12.72 26.31 16.86
N ASP A 66 13.08 26.32 15.59
CA ASP A 66 14.20 25.55 15.03
C ASP A 66 15.53 25.95 15.69
N ALA A 67 15.78 27.26 15.87
CA ALA A 67 17.00 27.76 16.49
C ALA A 67 17.09 27.32 17.96
N LEU A 68 16.03 27.53 18.76
CA LEU A 68 16.00 27.18 20.18
C LEU A 68 16.02 25.67 20.42
N MET A 69 15.40 24.89 19.55
CA MET A 69 15.43 23.42 19.55
C MET A 69 16.73 22.86 18.96
N LYS A 70 17.60 23.69 18.41
CA LYS A 70 18.88 23.31 17.79
C LYS A 70 18.68 22.33 16.64
N ILE A 71 17.66 22.56 15.81
CA ILE A 71 17.41 21.76 14.61
C ILE A 71 18.59 21.91 13.64
N SER A 72 19.20 20.81 13.26
CA SER A 72 20.36 20.77 12.37
C SER A 72 19.98 20.73 10.90
N HIS A 73 18.86 20.06 10.57
CA HIS A 73 18.38 19.85 9.21
C HIS A 73 16.88 20.09 9.12
N VAL A 74 16.45 20.84 8.11
CA VAL A 74 15.04 21.08 7.77
C VAL A 74 14.75 20.44 6.42
N ILE A 75 14.16 19.22 6.44
CA ILE A 75 13.77 18.48 5.25
C ILE A 75 12.26 18.57 5.10
N ARG A 76 11.79 19.12 3.97
CA ARG A 76 10.36 19.39 3.75
C ARG A 76 9.99 19.43 2.27
N ALA A 77 8.69 19.53 1.96
CA ALA A 77 8.23 19.63 0.58
C ALA A 77 8.69 20.91 -0.12
N GLU A 78 8.95 20.83 -1.41
CA GLU A 78 9.45 21.95 -2.26
C GLU A 78 8.56 23.20 -2.27
N GLU A 79 7.27 23.06 -1.93
CA GLU A 79 6.35 24.20 -1.83
C GLU A 79 6.78 25.22 -0.77
N HIS A 80 7.63 24.80 0.17
CA HIS A 80 8.23 25.68 1.18
C HIS A 80 9.51 26.37 0.73
N LEU A 81 10.05 26.04 -0.44
CA LEU A 81 11.30 26.61 -0.93
C LEU A 81 11.23 28.16 -1.03
N SER A 82 10.08 28.70 -1.42
CA SER A 82 9.85 30.16 -1.46
C SER A 82 9.77 30.83 -0.08
N ASN A 83 9.59 30.10 1.00
CA ASN A 83 9.64 30.59 2.37
C ASN A 83 11.07 30.70 2.90
N THR A 84 11.95 29.82 2.43
CA THR A 84 13.31 29.66 2.95
C THR A 84 14.13 30.93 2.92
N PRO A 85 14.15 31.76 1.86
CA PRO A 85 14.93 33.00 1.88
C PRO A 85 14.45 34.00 2.94
N ARG A 86 13.11 34.04 3.26
CA ARG A 86 12.60 34.87 4.39
C ARG A 86 13.10 34.34 5.72
N GLN A 87 13.17 33.04 5.89
CA GLN A 87 13.69 32.41 7.11
C GLN A 87 15.19 32.63 7.26
N CYS A 88 15.97 32.48 6.19
CA CYS A 88 17.41 32.81 6.20
C CYS A 88 17.66 34.24 6.66
N LEU A 89 16.92 35.21 6.14
CA LEU A 89 17.03 36.62 6.56
C LEU A 89 16.73 36.82 8.07
N ILE A 90 15.76 36.07 8.61
CA ILE A 90 15.43 36.12 10.05
C ILE A 90 16.54 35.48 10.88
N TYR A 91 17.08 34.31 10.46
CA TYR A 91 18.24 33.68 11.13
C TYR A 91 19.41 34.66 11.23
N ASP A 92 19.77 35.30 10.12
CA ASP A 92 20.90 36.24 10.05
C ASP A 92 20.67 37.47 10.94
N ALA A 93 19.46 38.04 10.89
CA ALA A 93 19.12 39.21 11.70
C ALA A 93 19.12 38.95 13.21
N LEU A 94 18.86 37.72 13.63
CA LEU A 94 18.87 37.29 15.03
C LEU A 94 20.23 36.71 15.48
N GLY A 95 21.17 36.52 14.54
CA GLY A 95 22.48 35.91 14.82
C GLY A 95 22.38 34.42 15.13
N PHE A 96 21.36 33.73 14.63
CA PHE A 96 21.20 32.31 14.79
C PHE A 96 21.92 31.52 13.69
N THR A 97 22.39 30.32 14.03
CA THR A 97 22.96 29.41 13.04
C THR A 97 21.83 28.85 12.17
N GLN A 98 21.97 28.99 10.86
CA GLN A 98 21.01 28.40 9.92
C GLN A 98 21.14 26.87 9.89
N PRO A 99 20.02 26.10 9.85
CA PRO A 99 20.04 24.69 9.61
C PRO A 99 20.40 24.38 8.14
N THR A 100 20.74 23.14 7.86
CA THR A 100 20.84 22.66 6.48
C THR A 100 19.45 22.41 5.93
N PHE A 101 19.13 22.96 4.75
CA PHE A 101 17.81 22.79 4.13
C PHE A 101 17.82 21.67 3.09
N GLY A 102 16.69 20.96 2.97
CA GLY A 102 16.42 20.00 1.92
C GLY A 102 14.95 20.08 1.47
N HIS A 103 14.72 20.43 0.20
CA HIS A 103 13.38 20.55 -0.35
C HIS A 103 13.11 19.40 -1.33
N ILE A 104 12.36 18.39 -0.86
CA ILE A 104 11.96 17.22 -1.65
C ILE A 104 10.78 17.54 -2.54
N SER A 105 10.75 16.85 -3.70
CA SER A 105 9.73 17.02 -4.72
C SER A 105 8.35 16.58 -4.23
N LEU A 106 7.31 17.11 -4.85
CA LEU A 106 5.93 16.71 -4.58
C LEU A 106 5.67 15.27 -5.03
N ILE A 107 4.78 14.62 -4.31
CA ILE A 107 4.20 13.34 -4.73
C ILE A 107 2.92 13.63 -5.51
N LEU A 108 2.84 13.09 -6.72
CA LEU A 108 1.72 13.26 -7.64
C LEU A 108 0.90 11.99 -7.74
N GLY A 109 -0.40 12.13 -8.00
CA GLY A 109 -1.24 11.01 -8.41
C GLY A 109 -0.96 10.58 -9.87
N LYS A 110 -1.60 9.50 -10.33
CA LYS A 110 -1.51 9.02 -11.73
C LYS A 110 -1.91 10.10 -12.75
N ASP A 111 -2.79 11.03 -12.37
CA ASP A 111 -3.21 12.18 -13.17
C ASP A 111 -2.20 13.34 -13.19
N ARG A 112 -1.02 13.15 -12.57
CA ARG A 112 0.05 14.14 -12.40
C ARG A 112 -0.35 15.40 -11.64
N THR A 113 -1.43 15.37 -10.88
CA THR A 113 -1.79 16.42 -9.93
C THR A 113 -1.29 16.06 -8.52
N LYS A 114 -1.16 17.06 -7.65
CA LYS A 114 -0.76 16.83 -6.24
C LYS A 114 -1.65 15.77 -5.60
N MET A 115 -1.02 14.77 -4.97
CA MET A 115 -1.75 13.70 -4.30
C MET A 115 -2.73 14.23 -3.25
N SER A 116 -3.95 13.72 -3.24
CA SER A 116 -5.05 14.16 -2.37
C SER A 116 -6.01 13.01 -2.12
N LYS A 117 -6.96 13.18 -1.19
CA LYS A 117 -7.97 12.17 -0.79
C LYS A 117 -8.75 11.55 -1.96
N ARG A 118 -8.88 12.24 -3.09
CA ARG A 118 -9.55 11.69 -4.30
C ARG A 118 -8.76 10.57 -4.99
N HIS A 119 -7.49 10.41 -4.66
CA HIS A 119 -6.61 9.38 -5.24
C HIS A 119 -6.57 8.09 -4.41
N GLY A 120 -7.45 7.96 -3.41
CA GLY A 120 -7.52 6.79 -2.52
C GLY A 120 -6.95 7.07 -1.13
N ALA A 121 -6.38 6.04 -0.51
CA ALA A 121 -5.73 6.16 0.79
C ALA A 121 -4.54 7.13 0.72
N THR A 122 -4.49 8.08 1.66
CA THR A 122 -3.47 9.14 1.70
C THR A 122 -2.82 9.29 3.06
N SER A 123 -3.17 8.45 4.02
CA SER A 123 -2.57 8.42 5.34
C SER A 123 -2.07 7.03 5.69
N VAL A 124 -1.00 6.96 6.46
CA VAL A 124 -0.44 5.69 6.95
C VAL A 124 -1.50 4.86 7.69
N ASP A 125 -2.38 5.51 8.46
CA ASP A 125 -3.43 4.81 9.20
C ASP A 125 -4.43 4.08 8.27
N GLN A 126 -4.79 4.68 7.14
CA GLN A 126 -5.64 4.02 6.15
C GLN A 126 -4.98 2.77 5.54
N TYR A 127 -3.69 2.82 5.23
CA TYR A 127 -2.94 1.65 4.75
C TYR A 127 -2.83 0.59 5.84
N ARG A 128 -2.58 0.98 7.09
CA ARG A 128 -2.59 0.06 8.23
C ARG A 128 -3.94 -0.63 8.40
N GLN A 129 -5.06 0.11 8.27
CA GLN A 129 -6.41 -0.45 8.34
C GLN A 129 -6.71 -1.42 7.19
N LEU A 130 -6.08 -1.26 6.03
CA LEU A 130 -6.14 -2.22 4.93
C LEU A 130 -5.21 -3.43 5.13
N GLY A 131 -4.33 -3.39 6.13
CA GLY A 131 -3.41 -4.47 6.44
C GLY A 131 -2.17 -4.51 5.54
N TYR A 132 -1.70 -3.33 5.08
CA TYR A 132 -0.35 -3.22 4.53
C TYR A 132 0.67 -3.35 5.66
N LEU A 133 1.80 -3.98 5.38
CA LEU A 133 2.89 -4.14 6.32
C LEU A 133 3.76 -2.87 6.38
N PRO A 134 4.24 -2.47 7.58
CA PRO A 134 5.13 -1.32 7.72
C PRO A 134 6.33 -1.38 6.77
N GLU A 135 6.98 -2.53 6.68
CA GLU A 135 8.16 -2.76 5.85
C GLU A 135 7.85 -2.52 4.36
N GLY A 136 6.67 -2.93 3.90
CA GLY A 136 6.22 -2.70 2.53
C GLY A 136 5.97 -1.22 2.23
N ILE A 137 5.36 -0.51 3.17
CA ILE A 137 5.13 0.93 3.08
C ILE A 137 6.46 1.69 3.10
N ASP A 138 7.35 1.38 4.04
CA ASP A 138 8.63 2.07 4.19
C ASP A 138 9.52 1.88 2.96
N ASN A 139 9.62 0.66 2.44
CA ASN A 139 10.35 0.36 1.22
C ASN A 139 9.78 1.14 0.01
N PHE A 140 8.46 1.14 -0.15
CA PHE A 140 7.82 1.87 -1.24
C PHE A 140 8.04 3.38 -1.13
N LEU A 141 7.86 3.96 0.07
CA LEU A 141 8.05 5.40 0.30
C LEU A 141 9.50 5.83 0.08
N ALA A 142 10.47 4.98 0.44
CA ALA A 142 11.86 5.27 0.17
C ALA A 142 12.14 5.37 -1.33
N LEU A 143 11.61 4.44 -2.13
CA LEU A 143 11.74 4.47 -3.59
C LEU A 143 10.94 5.61 -4.25
N LEU A 144 10.03 6.23 -3.52
CA LEU A 144 9.22 7.32 -4.03
C LEU A 144 9.99 8.65 -4.02
N GLY A 145 10.84 8.82 -5.00
CA GLY A 145 11.68 10.01 -5.17
C GLY A 145 13.14 9.81 -4.74
N TRP A 146 13.55 8.59 -4.42
CA TRP A 146 14.95 8.22 -4.26
C TRP A 146 15.30 7.05 -5.19
N ALA A 147 16.49 7.05 -5.76
CA ALA A 147 16.98 5.98 -6.63
C ALA A 147 18.22 5.33 -6.00
N PRO A 148 18.18 4.02 -5.69
CA PRO A 148 19.36 3.29 -5.26
C PRO A 148 20.40 3.23 -6.38
N ASN A 149 21.68 2.98 -6.02
CA ASN A 149 22.75 2.75 -6.98
C ASN A 149 22.72 1.35 -7.61
N SER A 150 21.63 0.64 -7.51
CA SER A 150 21.43 -0.73 -8.00
C SER A 150 20.03 -0.86 -8.60
N GLU A 151 19.77 -1.99 -9.26
CA GLU A 151 18.43 -2.35 -9.75
C GLU A 151 17.54 -2.97 -8.65
N GLN A 152 18.01 -3.01 -7.41
CA GLN A 152 17.26 -3.56 -6.29
C GLN A 152 16.07 -2.66 -5.96
N GLU A 153 14.90 -3.27 -5.78
CA GLU A 153 13.66 -2.59 -5.41
C GLU A 153 13.07 -3.08 -4.07
N ILE A 154 13.51 -4.24 -3.60
CA ILE A 154 13.09 -4.80 -2.30
C ILE A 154 14.27 -4.75 -1.34
N PHE A 155 14.07 -4.07 -0.22
CA PHE A 155 15.10 -3.83 0.80
C PHE A 155 14.60 -4.21 2.17
N SER A 156 15.36 -4.96 2.95
CA SER A 156 15.16 -4.96 4.40
C SER A 156 15.41 -3.57 4.98
N MET A 157 14.94 -3.29 6.18
CA MET A 157 15.17 -1.99 6.82
C MET A 157 16.67 -1.72 7.01
N GLU A 158 17.46 -2.75 7.33
CA GLU A 158 18.91 -2.67 7.49
C GLU A 158 19.59 -2.31 6.15
N GLU A 159 19.21 -2.96 5.07
CA GLU A 159 19.72 -2.65 3.73
C GLU A 159 19.32 -1.24 3.30
N LEU A 160 18.08 -0.83 3.59
CA LEU A 160 17.58 0.49 3.27
C LEU A 160 18.37 1.59 4.00
N ILE A 161 18.63 1.40 5.30
CA ILE A 161 19.45 2.33 6.11
C ILE A 161 20.86 2.47 5.54
N GLN A 162 21.44 1.37 5.06
CA GLN A 162 22.80 1.36 4.48
C GLN A 162 22.85 1.99 3.09
N ALA A 163 21.81 1.79 2.29
CA ALA A 163 21.77 2.24 0.90
C ALA A 163 21.30 3.68 0.75
N PHE A 164 20.43 4.17 1.66
CA PHE A 164 19.80 5.48 1.54
C PHE A 164 20.80 6.62 1.66
N SER A 165 20.76 7.55 0.69
CA SER A 165 21.55 8.78 0.69
C SER A 165 20.71 9.93 0.14
N MET A 166 20.80 11.09 0.79
CA MET A 166 20.16 12.32 0.34
C MET A 166 20.67 12.80 -1.03
N GLU A 167 21.88 12.40 -1.42
CA GLU A 167 22.48 12.75 -2.72
C GLU A 167 21.71 12.14 -3.91
N HIS A 168 21.03 11.02 -3.67
CA HIS A 168 20.25 10.31 -4.69
C HIS A 168 18.75 10.64 -4.64
N VAL A 169 18.35 11.62 -3.81
CA VAL A 169 16.95 12.10 -3.80
C VAL A 169 16.68 12.91 -5.07
N ALA A 170 15.64 12.52 -5.79
CA ALA A 170 15.27 13.09 -7.07
C ALA A 170 14.74 14.53 -6.96
N LYS A 171 15.15 15.39 -7.90
CA LYS A 171 14.65 16.77 -8.03
C LYS A 171 13.28 16.84 -8.71
N ASN A 172 12.90 15.80 -9.43
CA ASN A 172 11.63 15.73 -10.16
C ASN A 172 10.53 15.12 -9.29
N PRO A 173 9.27 15.55 -9.46
CA PRO A 173 8.14 14.93 -8.77
C PRO A 173 8.04 13.42 -9.04
N ALA A 174 7.73 12.65 -7.99
CA ALA A 174 7.45 11.23 -8.09
C ALA A 174 5.94 10.98 -8.24
N VAL A 175 5.58 9.96 -9.02
CA VAL A 175 4.19 9.52 -9.18
C VAL A 175 3.92 8.38 -8.20
N PHE A 176 2.86 8.49 -7.42
CA PHE A 176 2.41 7.43 -6.52
C PHE A 176 1.68 6.35 -7.34
N GLU A 177 2.30 5.20 -7.47
CA GLU A 177 1.77 4.04 -8.19
C GLU A 177 1.32 2.96 -7.21
N ILE A 178 0.00 2.84 -7.01
CA ILE A 178 -0.58 1.85 -6.09
C ILE A 178 -0.23 0.41 -6.49
N ASP A 179 -0.11 0.14 -7.79
CA ASP A 179 0.24 -1.19 -8.30
C ASP A 179 1.66 -1.58 -7.87
N LYS A 180 2.60 -0.62 -7.85
CA LYS A 180 3.97 -0.83 -7.35
C LYS A 180 3.98 -1.04 -5.84
N LEU A 181 3.19 -0.27 -5.08
CA LEU A 181 3.03 -0.48 -3.65
C LEU A 181 2.48 -1.89 -3.37
N ASN A 182 1.45 -2.31 -4.10
CA ASN A 182 0.85 -3.64 -3.96
C ASN A 182 1.88 -4.73 -4.24
N TRP A 183 2.67 -4.59 -5.30
CA TRP A 183 3.72 -5.54 -5.66
C TRP A 183 4.80 -5.65 -4.57
N ILE A 184 5.27 -4.52 -4.06
CA ILE A 184 6.25 -4.48 -2.97
C ILE A 184 5.66 -5.14 -1.72
N ASN A 185 4.46 -4.73 -1.29
CA ASN A 185 3.85 -5.25 -0.07
C ASN A 185 3.54 -6.75 -0.18
N GLN A 186 3.11 -7.24 -1.36
CA GLN A 186 2.92 -8.66 -1.60
C GLN A 186 4.20 -9.47 -1.36
N HIS A 187 5.36 -8.92 -1.71
CA HIS A 187 6.63 -9.57 -1.45
C HIS A 187 6.86 -9.80 0.06
N TYR A 188 6.58 -8.80 0.89
CA TYR A 188 6.68 -8.93 2.33
C TYR A 188 5.60 -9.84 2.93
N MET A 189 4.36 -9.77 2.42
CA MET A 189 3.27 -10.67 2.82
C MET A 189 3.66 -12.14 2.63
N ARG A 190 4.32 -12.47 1.54
CA ARG A 190 4.81 -13.83 1.24
C ARG A 190 5.93 -14.30 2.17
N GLN A 191 6.70 -13.39 2.74
CA GLN A 191 7.79 -13.71 3.67
C GLN A 191 7.31 -13.95 5.11
N LEU A 192 6.10 -13.53 5.47
CA LEU A 192 5.57 -13.80 6.80
C LEU A 192 5.52 -15.30 7.05
N ASP A 193 5.83 -15.74 8.27
CA ASP A 193 5.52 -17.10 8.69
C ASP A 193 3.99 -17.31 8.81
N GLU A 194 3.56 -18.53 9.02
CA GLU A 194 2.13 -18.87 9.07
C GLU A 194 1.40 -18.14 10.20
N GLU A 195 2.02 -18.01 11.36
CA GLU A 195 1.41 -17.34 12.52
C GLU A 195 1.29 -15.84 12.29
N ALA A 196 2.33 -15.19 11.78
CA ALA A 196 2.31 -13.76 11.46
C ALA A 196 1.31 -13.45 10.34
N PHE A 197 1.24 -14.29 9.29
CA PHE A 197 0.27 -14.13 8.21
C PHE A 197 -1.16 -14.29 8.72
N PHE A 198 -1.42 -15.30 9.56
CA PHE A 198 -2.72 -15.49 10.19
C PHE A 198 -3.09 -14.33 11.13
N ALA A 199 -2.13 -13.83 11.90
CA ALA A 199 -2.34 -12.67 12.78
C ALA A 199 -2.73 -11.41 11.98
N ALA A 200 -2.09 -11.17 10.83
CA ALA A 200 -2.46 -10.08 9.92
C ALA A 200 -3.87 -10.27 9.31
N ALA A 201 -4.25 -11.49 8.98
CA ALA A 201 -5.56 -11.84 8.42
C ALA A 201 -6.72 -11.71 9.43
N LYS A 202 -6.46 -12.06 10.70
CA LYS A 202 -7.48 -12.23 11.75
C LYS A 202 -8.46 -11.06 11.87
N PRO A 203 -8.04 -9.78 11.95
CA PRO A 203 -8.97 -8.65 12.06
C PRO A 203 -9.94 -8.57 10.87
N HIS A 204 -9.46 -8.87 9.67
CA HIS A 204 -10.25 -8.81 8.44
C HIS A 204 -11.22 -9.98 8.33
N MET A 205 -10.80 -11.18 8.76
CA MET A 205 -11.65 -12.37 8.81
C MET A 205 -12.79 -12.19 9.84
N VAL A 206 -12.51 -11.57 10.99
CA VAL A 206 -13.54 -11.23 11.99
C VAL A 206 -14.51 -10.18 11.42
N ALA A 207 -14.01 -9.14 10.77
CA ALA A 207 -14.83 -8.10 10.15
C ALA A 207 -15.73 -8.65 9.03
N ALA A 208 -15.28 -9.65 8.30
CA ALA A 208 -16.06 -10.36 7.29
C ALA A 208 -17.08 -11.37 7.88
N GLY A 209 -17.06 -11.62 9.20
CA GLY A 209 -17.93 -12.59 9.84
C GLY A 209 -17.55 -14.05 9.66
N TYR A 210 -16.33 -14.33 9.17
CA TYR A 210 -15.84 -15.68 8.92
C TYR A 210 -15.26 -16.37 10.17
N MET A 211 -14.97 -15.59 11.20
CA MET A 211 -14.55 -16.06 12.50
C MET A 211 -14.98 -15.09 13.61
N THR A 212 -15.03 -15.56 14.86
CA THR A 212 -15.32 -14.76 16.05
C THR A 212 -14.07 -14.17 16.69
N GLY A 213 -12.91 -14.79 16.42
CA GLY A 213 -11.62 -14.42 17.02
C GLY A 213 -11.25 -15.25 18.25
N ASP A 214 -12.17 -16.08 18.76
CA ASP A 214 -11.99 -16.94 19.96
C ASP A 214 -11.90 -18.43 19.59
N GLU A 215 -11.77 -18.75 18.30
CA GLU A 215 -11.66 -20.12 17.84
C GLU A 215 -10.41 -20.81 18.41
N CYS A 216 -10.54 -22.09 18.68
CA CYS A 216 -9.48 -22.96 19.20
C CYS A 216 -9.60 -24.38 18.64
N GLY A 217 -8.59 -25.20 18.89
CA GLY A 217 -8.55 -26.59 18.44
C GLY A 217 -8.64 -26.75 16.93
N GLU A 218 -9.33 -27.78 16.46
CA GLU A 218 -9.40 -28.14 15.04
C GLU A 218 -9.97 -27.02 14.16
N LYS A 219 -10.92 -26.22 14.66
CA LYS A 219 -11.47 -25.11 13.91
C LYS A 219 -10.44 -24.02 13.65
N LEU A 220 -9.60 -23.70 14.64
CA LEU A 220 -8.52 -22.73 14.47
C LEU A 220 -7.49 -23.23 13.45
N GLU A 221 -7.08 -24.49 13.54
CA GLU A 221 -6.13 -25.07 12.60
C GLU A 221 -6.70 -25.12 11.17
N TRP A 222 -7.99 -25.42 11.01
CA TRP A 222 -8.64 -25.33 9.71
C TRP A 222 -8.64 -23.88 9.17
N LEU A 223 -8.95 -22.89 10.00
CA LEU A 223 -8.93 -21.47 9.63
C LEU A 223 -7.54 -21.00 9.21
N LYS A 224 -6.50 -21.39 9.93
CA LYS A 224 -5.10 -21.11 9.56
C LYS A 224 -4.77 -21.65 8.16
N ARG A 225 -5.14 -22.91 7.90
CA ARG A 225 -4.93 -23.54 6.59
C ARG A 225 -5.73 -22.84 5.47
N VAL A 226 -6.98 -22.45 5.75
CA VAL A 226 -7.80 -21.68 4.79
C VAL A 226 -7.15 -20.34 4.47
N VAL A 227 -6.74 -19.59 5.50
CA VAL A 227 -6.07 -18.29 5.33
C VAL A 227 -4.75 -18.43 4.56
N ALA A 228 -3.98 -19.49 4.83
CA ALA A 228 -2.71 -19.75 4.14
C ALA A 228 -2.88 -19.91 2.62
N THR A 229 -4.03 -20.39 2.13
CA THR A 229 -4.30 -20.51 0.67
C THR A 229 -4.30 -19.15 -0.04
N ALA A 230 -4.52 -18.05 0.68
CA ALA A 230 -4.52 -16.71 0.10
C ALA A 230 -3.12 -16.08 -0.04
N LYS A 231 -2.09 -16.65 0.62
CA LYS A 231 -0.78 -16.01 0.82
C LYS A 231 -0.09 -15.57 -0.48
N GLU A 232 -0.17 -16.38 -1.51
CA GLU A 232 0.44 -16.07 -2.82
C GLU A 232 -0.39 -15.10 -3.68
N HIS A 233 -1.64 -14.84 -3.29
CA HIS A 233 -2.62 -14.16 -4.15
C HIS A 233 -2.97 -12.74 -3.69
N VAL A 234 -2.64 -12.37 -2.44
CA VAL A 234 -3.03 -11.09 -1.85
C VAL A 234 -1.85 -10.13 -1.75
N ALA A 235 -2.12 -8.86 -2.01
CA ALA A 235 -1.14 -7.80 -1.82
C ALA A 235 -1.16 -7.22 -0.39
N PHE A 236 -2.29 -7.29 0.31
CA PHE A 236 -2.48 -6.81 1.68
C PHE A 236 -3.62 -7.57 2.35
N ALA A 237 -3.67 -7.54 3.69
CA ALA A 237 -4.51 -8.47 4.46
C ALA A 237 -6.02 -8.30 4.26
N ALA A 238 -6.52 -7.10 3.94
CA ALA A 238 -7.96 -6.89 3.69
C ALA A 238 -8.49 -7.62 2.44
N GLN A 239 -7.61 -8.11 1.57
CA GLN A 239 -8.01 -8.94 0.40
C GLN A 239 -8.25 -10.41 0.77
N ILE A 240 -7.75 -10.86 1.93
CA ILE A 240 -7.82 -12.27 2.34
C ILE A 240 -9.26 -12.78 2.42
N PRO A 241 -10.22 -12.08 3.07
CA PRO A 241 -11.59 -12.57 3.16
C PRO A 241 -12.24 -12.84 1.80
N GLU A 242 -12.03 -11.97 0.81
CA GLU A 242 -12.54 -12.18 -0.54
C GLU A 242 -11.88 -13.40 -1.20
N CYS A 243 -10.58 -13.55 -1.07
CA CYS A 243 -9.83 -14.68 -1.63
C CYS A 243 -10.28 -16.03 -1.06
N VAL A 244 -10.69 -16.07 0.22
CA VAL A 244 -11.09 -17.31 0.90
C VAL A 244 -12.62 -17.48 1.05
N ALA A 245 -13.43 -16.55 0.53
CA ALA A 245 -14.90 -16.54 0.67
C ALA A 245 -15.56 -17.87 0.31
N MET A 246 -15.01 -18.56 -0.67
CA MET A 246 -15.48 -19.87 -1.13
C MET A 246 -15.50 -20.97 -0.06
N TYR A 247 -14.70 -20.84 1.00
CA TYR A 247 -14.72 -21.81 2.10
C TYR A 247 -15.83 -21.54 3.11
N PHE A 248 -16.49 -20.37 3.04
CA PHE A 248 -17.54 -19.96 3.99
C PHE A 248 -18.93 -19.84 3.36
N SER A 249 -19.01 -19.68 2.04
CA SER A 249 -20.28 -19.63 1.31
C SER A 249 -20.32 -20.71 0.23
N ASP A 250 -21.48 -21.30 0.00
CA ASP A 250 -21.71 -22.23 -1.12
C ASP A 250 -22.29 -21.52 -2.34
N GLU A 251 -22.71 -20.26 -2.17
CA GLU A 251 -23.14 -19.41 -3.26
C GLU A 251 -21.92 -18.80 -3.96
N PHE A 252 -21.91 -18.83 -5.28
CA PHE A 252 -20.90 -18.19 -6.11
C PHE A 252 -21.45 -17.80 -7.46
N GLU A 253 -20.80 -16.82 -8.08
CA GLU A 253 -21.04 -16.40 -9.46
C GLU A 253 -19.82 -16.77 -10.31
N PHE A 254 -20.04 -16.95 -11.62
CA PHE A 254 -18.92 -17.05 -12.54
C PHE A 254 -18.26 -15.66 -12.71
N GLU A 255 -16.95 -15.64 -12.64
CA GLU A 255 -16.13 -14.42 -12.78
C GLU A 255 -16.49 -13.63 -14.06
N ASN A 256 -16.73 -14.36 -15.14
CA ASN A 256 -17.09 -13.80 -16.43
C ASN A 256 -17.69 -14.90 -17.35
N ALA A 257 -18.16 -14.49 -18.53
CA ALA A 257 -18.72 -15.42 -19.52
C ALA A 257 -17.70 -16.47 -20.03
N GLU A 258 -16.41 -16.11 -20.04
CA GLU A 258 -15.34 -17.03 -20.48
C GLU A 258 -15.15 -18.16 -19.47
N ALA A 259 -15.20 -17.84 -18.17
CA ALA A 259 -15.17 -18.86 -17.11
C ALA A 259 -16.36 -19.82 -17.23
N ALA A 260 -17.57 -19.30 -17.42
CA ALA A 260 -18.75 -20.15 -17.63
C ALA A 260 -18.62 -21.05 -18.91
N ALA A 261 -18.04 -20.53 -19.98
CA ALA A 261 -17.83 -21.27 -21.23
C ALA A 261 -16.87 -22.46 -21.07
N VAL A 262 -15.92 -22.40 -20.12
CA VAL A 262 -15.03 -23.56 -19.83
C VAL A 262 -15.84 -24.82 -19.49
N LEU A 263 -16.95 -24.66 -18.79
CA LEU A 263 -17.79 -25.80 -18.41
C LEU A 263 -18.58 -26.40 -19.59
N GLN A 264 -18.68 -25.68 -20.71
CA GLN A 264 -19.37 -26.18 -21.94
C GLN A 264 -18.45 -27.02 -22.82
N GLU A 265 -17.20 -27.23 -22.48
CA GLU A 265 -16.28 -28.06 -23.23
C GLU A 265 -16.73 -29.53 -23.22
N GLU A 266 -16.63 -30.23 -24.35
CA GLU A 266 -17.07 -31.63 -24.55
C GLU A 266 -16.44 -32.62 -23.56
N SER A 267 -15.25 -32.31 -23.06
CA SER A 267 -14.51 -33.14 -22.11
C SER A 267 -15.02 -33.07 -20.67
N VAL A 268 -15.80 -32.04 -20.32
CA VAL A 268 -16.18 -31.71 -18.92
C VAL A 268 -16.97 -32.84 -18.25
N PRO A 269 -18.02 -33.43 -18.86
CA PRO A 269 -18.75 -34.53 -18.23
C PRO A 269 -17.83 -35.72 -17.89
N THR A 270 -16.91 -36.06 -18.79
CA THR A 270 -15.97 -37.17 -18.57
C THR A 270 -15.03 -36.90 -17.43
N VAL A 271 -14.45 -35.66 -17.36
CA VAL A 271 -13.54 -35.25 -16.29
C VAL A 271 -14.25 -35.24 -14.93
N MET A 272 -15.48 -34.72 -14.86
CA MET A 272 -16.24 -34.63 -13.61
C MET A 272 -16.71 -35.99 -13.10
N ASN A 273 -17.17 -36.85 -13.97
CA ASN A 273 -17.55 -38.24 -13.58
C ASN A 273 -16.33 -38.96 -13.00
N MET A 274 -15.18 -38.88 -13.67
CA MET A 274 -13.96 -39.51 -13.15
C MET A 274 -13.50 -38.88 -11.83
N LEU A 275 -13.68 -37.57 -11.65
CA LEU A 275 -13.38 -36.90 -10.40
C LEU A 275 -14.22 -37.45 -9.24
N PHE A 276 -15.52 -37.62 -9.46
CA PHE A 276 -16.43 -38.20 -8.46
C PHE A 276 -16.17 -39.68 -8.19
N GLU A 277 -15.55 -40.40 -9.11
CA GLU A 277 -15.13 -41.78 -8.91
C GLU A 277 -13.80 -41.88 -8.16
N GLU A 278 -12.83 -41.03 -8.46
CA GLU A 278 -11.45 -41.09 -7.91
C GLU A 278 -11.31 -40.49 -6.52
N LEU A 279 -11.95 -39.36 -6.25
CA LEU A 279 -11.81 -38.67 -4.93
C LEU A 279 -12.31 -39.55 -3.77
N PRO A 280 -13.44 -40.26 -3.82
CA PRO A 280 -13.89 -41.13 -2.72
C PRO A 280 -13.02 -42.36 -2.46
N LYS A 281 -12.15 -42.73 -3.40
CA LYS A 281 -11.20 -43.86 -3.21
C LYS A 281 -9.99 -43.50 -2.37
N LEU A 282 -9.78 -42.23 -2.08
CA LEU A 282 -8.64 -41.76 -1.29
C LEU A 282 -8.79 -42.15 0.18
N GLU A 283 -7.84 -42.91 0.70
CA GLU A 283 -7.80 -43.30 2.13
C GLU A 283 -7.59 -42.07 3.04
N VAL A 284 -6.81 -41.10 2.55
CA VAL A 284 -6.54 -39.83 3.24
C VAL A 284 -6.81 -38.71 2.26
N LEU A 285 -7.60 -37.73 2.67
CA LEU A 285 -7.89 -36.54 1.88
C LEU A 285 -6.88 -35.44 2.17
N ASP A 286 -5.73 -35.51 1.52
CA ASP A 286 -4.68 -34.50 1.60
C ASP A 286 -4.24 -34.01 0.21
N GLY A 287 -3.40 -32.97 0.18
CA GLY A 287 -2.93 -32.37 -1.07
C GLY A 287 -2.21 -33.37 -1.99
N PRO A 288 -1.24 -34.16 -1.50
CA PRO A 288 -0.56 -35.18 -2.30
C PRO A 288 -1.51 -36.22 -2.91
N ALA A 289 -2.49 -36.72 -2.14
CA ALA A 289 -3.45 -37.68 -2.61
C ALA A 289 -4.40 -37.11 -3.69
N VAL A 290 -4.88 -35.87 -3.48
CA VAL A 290 -5.69 -35.17 -4.49
C VAL A 290 -4.89 -34.89 -5.76
N LYS A 291 -3.62 -34.49 -5.66
CA LYS A 291 -2.72 -34.37 -6.84
C LYS A 291 -2.56 -35.69 -7.59
N ALA A 292 -2.46 -36.81 -6.89
CA ALA A 292 -2.35 -38.12 -7.48
C ALA A 292 -3.65 -38.50 -8.21
N ALA A 293 -4.83 -38.25 -7.63
CA ALA A 293 -6.13 -38.44 -8.25
C ALA A 293 -6.27 -37.62 -9.54
N PHE A 294 -5.91 -36.35 -9.52
CA PHE A 294 -5.94 -35.52 -10.74
C PHE A 294 -5.01 -36.03 -11.85
N LYS A 295 -3.81 -36.52 -11.50
CA LYS A 295 -2.89 -37.13 -12.45
C LYS A 295 -3.47 -38.44 -13.02
N ALA A 296 -4.17 -39.22 -12.20
CA ALA A 296 -4.85 -40.45 -12.67
C ALA A 296 -5.96 -40.13 -13.70
N ILE A 297 -6.77 -39.10 -13.42
CA ILE A 297 -7.79 -38.60 -14.36
C ILE A 297 -7.13 -38.15 -15.67
N GLN A 298 -6.07 -37.34 -15.59
CA GLN A 298 -5.35 -36.87 -16.78
C GLN A 298 -4.80 -38.01 -17.61
N LYS A 299 -4.23 -39.03 -16.98
CA LYS A 299 -3.71 -40.23 -17.67
C LYS A 299 -4.82 -41.09 -18.32
N ALA A 300 -5.92 -41.27 -17.63
CA ALA A 300 -7.03 -42.05 -18.11
C ALA A 300 -7.79 -41.40 -19.28
N THR A 301 -8.01 -40.09 -19.19
CA THR A 301 -8.67 -39.28 -20.23
C THR A 301 -7.76 -38.95 -21.40
N LYS A 302 -6.43 -39.04 -21.22
CA LYS A 302 -5.40 -38.56 -22.17
C LYS A 302 -5.52 -37.07 -22.53
N LEU A 303 -6.18 -36.31 -21.68
CA LEU A 303 -6.34 -34.85 -21.84
C LEU A 303 -5.12 -34.09 -21.35
N GLY A 304 -4.87 -32.91 -21.91
CA GLY A 304 -3.86 -31.97 -21.40
C GLY A 304 -4.22 -31.43 -20.02
N GLY A 305 -3.23 -31.04 -19.25
CA GLY A 305 -3.45 -30.51 -17.87
C GLY A 305 -4.53 -29.44 -17.81
N LYS A 306 -4.49 -28.44 -18.70
CA LYS A 306 -5.48 -27.37 -18.74
C LYS A 306 -6.91 -27.88 -18.92
N ALA A 307 -7.12 -28.88 -19.78
CA ALA A 307 -8.42 -29.45 -20.04
C ALA A 307 -8.98 -30.29 -18.87
N VAL A 308 -8.15 -30.71 -17.91
CA VAL A 308 -8.57 -31.39 -16.67
C VAL A 308 -8.74 -30.39 -15.54
N PHE A 309 -7.72 -29.54 -15.26
CA PHE A 309 -7.70 -28.69 -14.07
C PHE A 309 -8.59 -27.47 -14.19
N MET A 310 -8.73 -26.86 -15.37
CA MET A 310 -9.50 -25.64 -15.54
C MET A 310 -11.01 -25.85 -15.31
N PRO A 311 -11.64 -26.90 -15.89
CA PRO A 311 -13.04 -27.21 -15.58
C PRO A 311 -13.29 -27.49 -14.09
N ILE A 312 -12.40 -28.26 -13.43
CA ILE A 312 -12.51 -28.53 -11.99
C ILE A 312 -12.41 -27.22 -11.19
N ARG A 313 -11.49 -26.34 -11.54
CA ARG A 313 -11.32 -25.04 -10.89
C ARG A 313 -12.57 -24.18 -11.02
N VAL A 314 -13.05 -24.00 -12.24
CA VAL A 314 -14.24 -23.19 -12.50
C VAL A 314 -15.48 -23.78 -11.82
N ALA A 315 -15.64 -25.10 -11.85
CA ALA A 315 -16.76 -25.77 -11.18
C ALA A 315 -16.71 -25.61 -9.64
N LEU A 316 -15.51 -25.52 -9.02
CA LEU A 316 -15.36 -25.32 -7.60
C LEU A 316 -15.48 -23.85 -7.17
N THR A 317 -14.96 -22.92 -7.99
CA THR A 317 -14.73 -21.54 -7.55
C THR A 317 -15.50 -20.49 -8.33
N GLY A 318 -15.98 -20.82 -9.52
CA GLY A 318 -16.49 -19.84 -10.50
C GLY A 318 -15.40 -19.08 -11.25
N ASN A 319 -14.12 -19.23 -10.86
CA ASN A 319 -13.00 -18.42 -11.33
C ASN A 319 -11.98 -19.26 -12.12
N GLN A 320 -11.26 -18.62 -13.04
CA GLN A 320 -10.17 -19.26 -13.78
C GLN A 320 -8.84 -19.25 -13.04
N HIS A 321 -8.69 -18.37 -12.04
CA HIS A 321 -7.49 -18.21 -11.22
C HIS A 321 -7.82 -18.40 -9.73
N GLY A 322 -6.79 -18.66 -8.90
CA GLY A 322 -6.96 -18.82 -7.45
C GLY A 322 -6.06 -19.90 -6.85
N PRO A 323 -6.27 -20.26 -5.59
CA PRO A 323 -5.45 -21.22 -4.86
C PRO A 323 -5.31 -22.58 -5.53
N GLU A 324 -4.33 -23.37 -5.11
CA GLU A 324 -4.10 -24.69 -5.70
C GLU A 324 -5.23 -25.67 -5.38
N LEU A 325 -5.81 -26.30 -6.40
CA LEU A 325 -6.96 -27.22 -6.24
C LEU A 325 -6.69 -28.35 -5.25
N ALA A 326 -5.45 -28.85 -5.21
CA ALA A 326 -5.05 -29.91 -4.32
C ALA A 326 -5.04 -29.49 -2.83
N GLU A 327 -4.95 -28.21 -2.55
CA GLU A 327 -5.08 -27.66 -1.20
C GLU A 327 -6.53 -27.35 -0.87
N MET A 328 -7.31 -26.94 -1.88
CA MET A 328 -8.71 -26.55 -1.72
C MET A 328 -9.62 -27.73 -1.40
N VAL A 329 -9.49 -28.85 -2.12
CA VAL A 329 -10.35 -30.03 -1.96
C VAL A 329 -10.29 -30.60 -0.54
N PRO A 330 -9.10 -30.79 0.09
CA PRO A 330 -9.02 -31.24 1.49
C PRO A 330 -9.67 -30.28 2.50
N LEU A 331 -9.63 -28.96 2.23
CA LEU A 331 -10.21 -27.94 3.11
C LEU A 331 -11.73 -27.86 2.99
N LEU A 332 -12.27 -28.12 1.82
CA LEU A 332 -13.71 -28.20 1.57
C LEU A 332 -14.32 -29.53 2.06
N GLY A 333 -13.56 -30.62 1.99
CA GLY A 333 -14.04 -31.96 2.17
C GLY A 333 -14.76 -32.51 0.93
N LEU A 334 -14.90 -33.84 0.86
CA LEU A 334 -15.47 -34.55 -0.32
C LEU A 334 -16.90 -34.13 -0.60
N GLU A 335 -17.75 -34.15 0.43
CA GLU A 335 -19.18 -33.89 0.32
C GLU A 335 -19.44 -32.49 -0.25
N ARG A 336 -18.78 -31.49 0.29
CA ARG A 336 -18.94 -30.09 -0.13
C ARG A 336 -18.31 -29.84 -1.50
N THR A 337 -17.19 -30.50 -1.81
CA THR A 337 -16.56 -30.44 -3.13
C THR A 337 -17.53 -30.96 -4.21
N GLU A 338 -18.13 -32.11 -3.99
CA GLU A 338 -19.09 -32.70 -4.92
C GLU A 338 -20.34 -31.82 -5.06
N ALA A 339 -20.93 -31.37 -3.96
CA ALA A 339 -22.11 -30.52 -3.97
C ALA A 339 -21.89 -29.24 -4.78
N ARG A 340 -20.75 -28.55 -4.58
CA ARG A 340 -20.40 -27.33 -5.32
C ARG A 340 -20.23 -27.58 -6.82
N ILE A 341 -19.52 -28.65 -7.20
CA ILE A 341 -19.32 -29.00 -8.60
C ILE A 341 -20.67 -29.27 -9.27
N ARG A 342 -21.56 -30.06 -8.63
CA ARG A 342 -22.89 -30.34 -9.15
C ARG A 342 -23.75 -29.09 -9.31
N ALA A 343 -23.74 -28.21 -8.33
CA ALA A 343 -24.44 -26.92 -8.38
C ALA A 343 -23.92 -26.00 -9.51
N SER A 344 -22.60 -25.95 -9.69
CA SER A 344 -21.99 -25.21 -10.77
C SER A 344 -22.34 -25.72 -12.16
N LEU A 345 -22.30 -27.05 -12.37
CA LEU A 345 -22.66 -27.66 -13.60
C LEU A 345 -24.15 -27.46 -13.92
N ALA A 346 -25.03 -27.58 -12.91
CA ALA A 346 -26.47 -27.32 -13.09
C ALA A 346 -26.70 -25.83 -13.48
N LYS A 347 -25.98 -24.89 -12.87
CA LYS A 347 -26.01 -23.44 -13.22
C LYS A 347 -25.54 -23.22 -14.67
N ALA A 348 -24.59 -24.01 -15.16
CA ALA A 348 -24.11 -23.97 -16.53
C ALA A 348 -25.02 -24.77 -17.49
N GLY A 349 -26.11 -25.38 -17.03
CA GLY A 349 -27.05 -26.18 -17.86
C GLY A 349 -26.55 -27.59 -18.22
N ILE A 350 -25.58 -28.13 -17.47
CA ILE A 350 -24.95 -29.42 -17.69
C ILE A 350 -25.50 -30.42 -16.68
N THR A 351 -26.00 -31.54 -17.16
CA THR A 351 -26.43 -32.69 -16.34
C THR A 351 -25.42 -33.83 -16.52
N LEU A 352 -24.88 -34.35 -15.38
CA LEU A 352 -23.97 -35.49 -15.34
C LEU A 352 -24.76 -36.78 -15.20
#